data_545f6b9f65f2d3eb7d206ebf54a027c7
#
_entry.id   545f6b9f65f2d3eb7d206ebf54a027c7
#
_cell.length_a   1.000
_cell.length_b   1.000
_cell.length_c   1.000
_cell.angle_alpha   90.00
_cell.angle_beta   90.00
_cell.angle_gamma   90.00
#
_symmetry.space_group_name_H-M   'P 1'
#
loop_
_entity.id
_entity.type
_entity.pdbx_description
1 polymer ?
#
loop_
_entity_poly.entity_id
_entity_poly.type
_entity_poly.pdbx_seq_one_letter_code
_entity_poly.pdbx_strand_id
1 'polypeptide(L)'
;MGSLNAFVVAVDLAERQRDAARQTLQNLQGARQAAQAQLEQLSGYAAETQQRWGMREGAAVQPEVMRHHYQFMGRLDHAIGLQTQAVSGQDQRVH
;
A
#
# COMPACT_ATOMS: atom_id res chain seq x y z
N MET A 1 -20.98 -15.80 -45.68
CA MET A 1 -21.64 -15.18 -44.52
C MET A 1 -21.14 -15.69 -43.20
N GLY A 2 -20.86 -16.99 -43.05
CA GLY A 2 -20.30 -17.52 -41.81
C GLY A 2 -18.94 -16.94 -41.44
N SER A 3 -18.07 -16.65 -42.41
CA SER A 3 -16.73 -16.10 -42.14
C SER A 3 -16.78 -14.64 -41.64
N LEU A 4 -17.74 -13.83 -42.10
CA LEU A 4 -17.91 -12.47 -41.64
C LEU A 4 -18.40 -12.45 -40.19
N ASN A 5 -19.39 -13.32 -39.86
CA ASN A 5 -19.87 -13.44 -38.48
C ASN A 5 -18.78 -13.95 -37.55
N ALA A 6 -17.97 -14.93 -37.98
CA ALA A 6 -16.84 -15.44 -37.21
C ALA A 6 -15.80 -14.35 -36.97
N PHE A 7 -15.53 -13.50 -37.97
CA PHE A 7 -14.61 -12.37 -37.85
C PHE A 7 -15.11 -11.34 -36.82
N VAL A 8 -16.40 -10.97 -36.91
CA VAL A 8 -17.01 -10.02 -35.98
C VAL A 8 -16.95 -10.54 -34.53
N VAL A 9 -17.26 -11.83 -34.35
CA VAL A 9 -17.20 -12.49 -33.05
C VAL A 9 -15.75 -12.46 -32.48
N ALA A 10 -14.78 -12.77 -33.36
CA ALA A 10 -13.36 -12.77 -32.94
C ALA A 10 -12.87 -11.38 -32.54
N VAL A 11 -13.27 -10.34 -33.28
CA VAL A 11 -12.92 -8.95 -32.95
C VAL A 11 -13.56 -8.55 -31.61
N ASP A 12 -14.84 -8.87 -31.41
CA ASP A 12 -15.55 -8.56 -30.17
C ASP A 12 -14.89 -9.26 -28.99
N LEU A 13 -14.52 -10.52 -29.12
CA LEU A 13 -13.82 -11.25 -28.06
C LEU A 13 -12.46 -10.63 -27.75
N ALA A 14 -11.70 -10.26 -28.78
CA ALA A 14 -10.40 -9.61 -28.60
C ALA A 14 -10.53 -8.26 -27.87
N GLU A 15 -11.55 -7.47 -28.21
CA GLU A 15 -11.82 -6.20 -27.54
C GLU A 15 -12.17 -6.40 -26.07
N ARG A 16 -13.00 -7.40 -25.76
CA ARG A 16 -13.37 -7.73 -24.39
C ARG A 16 -12.16 -8.18 -23.58
N GLN A 17 -11.28 -9.00 -24.17
CA GLN A 17 -10.05 -9.44 -23.52
C GLN A 17 -9.11 -8.27 -23.24
N ARG A 18 -8.98 -7.36 -24.20
CA ARG A 18 -8.20 -6.13 -24.03
C ARG A 18 -8.75 -5.29 -22.91
N ASP A 19 -10.07 -5.06 -22.88
CA ASP A 19 -10.72 -4.23 -21.86
C ASP A 19 -10.58 -4.85 -20.48
N ALA A 20 -10.72 -6.18 -20.38
CA ALA A 20 -10.51 -6.91 -19.12
C ALA A 20 -9.07 -6.77 -18.64
N ALA A 21 -8.08 -6.86 -19.54
CA ALA A 21 -6.67 -6.69 -19.20
C ALA A 21 -6.37 -5.27 -18.72
N ARG A 22 -6.96 -4.26 -19.38
CA ARG A 22 -6.85 -2.86 -18.95
C ARG A 22 -7.44 -2.65 -17.57
N GLN A 23 -8.60 -3.24 -17.29
CA GLN A 23 -9.24 -3.13 -15.99
C GLN A 23 -8.39 -3.77 -14.90
N THR A 24 -7.83 -4.95 -15.17
CA THR A 24 -6.93 -5.62 -14.23
C THR A 24 -5.72 -4.75 -13.92
N LEU A 25 -5.10 -4.16 -14.94
CA LEU A 25 -3.96 -3.27 -14.76
C LEU A 25 -4.33 -2.06 -13.91
N GLN A 26 -5.47 -1.41 -14.20
CA GLN A 26 -5.96 -0.27 -13.42
C GLN A 26 -6.18 -0.64 -11.96
N ASN A 27 -6.76 -1.83 -11.71
CA ASN A 27 -6.99 -2.32 -10.36
C ASN A 27 -5.68 -2.55 -9.61
N LEU A 28 -4.67 -3.13 -10.27
CA LEU A 28 -3.34 -3.36 -9.68
C LEU A 28 -2.64 -2.03 -9.37
N GLN A 29 -2.71 -1.06 -10.28
CA GLN A 29 -2.13 0.26 -10.08
C GLN A 29 -2.81 1.00 -8.93
N GLY A 30 -4.16 0.90 -8.84
CA GLY A 30 -4.92 1.49 -7.75
C GLY A 30 -4.57 0.86 -6.40
N ALA A 31 -4.42 -0.45 -6.34
CA ALA A 31 -4.00 -1.16 -5.13
C ALA A 31 -2.60 -0.76 -4.70
N ARG A 32 -1.68 -0.62 -5.65
CA ARG A 32 -0.32 -0.15 -5.40
C ARG A 32 -0.32 1.26 -4.81
N GLN A 33 -1.08 2.18 -5.41
CA GLN A 33 -1.18 3.56 -4.93
C GLN A 33 -1.75 3.62 -3.52
N ALA A 34 -2.80 2.83 -3.25
CA ALA A 34 -3.41 2.77 -1.92
C ALA A 34 -2.43 2.23 -0.88
N ALA A 35 -1.68 1.18 -1.22
CA ALA A 35 -0.68 0.59 -0.33
C ALA A 35 0.45 1.59 -0.04
N GLN A 36 0.91 2.32 -1.05
CA GLN A 36 1.94 3.35 -0.91
C GLN A 36 1.45 4.49 -0.02
N ALA A 37 0.23 4.98 -0.23
CA ALA A 37 -0.36 6.04 0.57
C ALA A 37 -0.49 5.62 2.04
N GLN A 38 -0.88 4.38 2.30
CA GLN A 38 -0.97 3.85 3.65
C GLN A 38 0.41 3.78 4.32
N LEU A 39 1.43 3.35 3.58
CA LEU A 39 2.81 3.33 4.09
C LEU A 39 3.28 4.74 4.46
N GLU A 40 3.01 5.73 3.63
CA GLU A 40 3.36 7.13 3.89
C GLU A 40 2.66 7.66 5.13
N GLN A 41 1.38 7.30 5.34
CA GLN A 41 0.64 7.69 6.55
C GLN A 41 1.26 7.08 7.81
N LEU A 42 1.60 5.79 7.77
CA LEU A 42 2.23 5.11 8.90
C LEU A 42 3.60 5.71 9.22
N SER A 43 4.41 5.93 8.19
CA SER A 43 5.76 6.49 8.34
C SER A 43 5.71 7.92 8.87
N GLY A 44 4.76 8.73 8.37
CA GLY A 44 4.55 10.10 8.84
C GLY A 44 4.11 10.13 10.30
N TYR A 45 3.21 9.24 10.67
CA TYR A 45 2.74 9.12 12.07
C TYR A 45 3.89 8.73 13.00
N ALA A 46 4.74 7.78 12.58
CA ALA A 46 5.90 7.38 13.35
C ALA A 46 6.87 8.54 13.55
N ALA A 47 7.14 9.31 12.49
CA ALA A 47 8.03 10.47 12.55
C ALA A 47 7.49 11.55 13.49
N GLU A 48 6.19 11.87 13.40
CA GLU A 48 5.54 12.83 14.27
C GLU A 48 5.59 12.40 15.74
N THR A 49 5.34 11.11 15.99
CA THR A 49 5.34 10.56 17.34
C THR A 49 6.73 10.67 17.96
N GLN A 50 7.77 10.33 17.20
CA GLN A 50 9.16 10.46 17.65
C GLN A 50 9.53 11.91 17.93
N GLN A 51 9.10 12.82 17.08
CA GLN A 51 9.36 14.25 17.25
C GLN A 51 8.71 14.79 18.52
N ARG A 52 7.46 14.43 18.77
CA ARG A 52 6.75 14.83 19.99
C ARG A 52 7.41 14.25 21.24
N TRP A 53 7.86 13.01 21.15
CA TRP A 53 8.58 12.36 22.25
C TRP A 53 9.89 13.06 22.55
N GLY A 54 10.66 13.42 21.53
CA GLY A 54 11.91 14.16 21.70
C GLY A 54 11.73 15.48 22.43
N MET A 55 10.62 16.18 22.22
CA MET A 55 10.29 17.39 22.94
C MET A 55 10.04 17.16 24.43
N ARG A 56 9.64 15.96 24.81
CA ARG A 56 9.35 15.58 26.20
C ARG A 56 10.56 15.03 26.94
N GLU A 57 11.64 14.71 26.24
CA GLU A 57 12.85 14.13 26.87
C GLU A 57 13.48 15.04 27.92
N GLY A 58 13.27 16.37 27.85
CA GLY A 58 13.72 17.32 28.87
C GLY A 58 12.87 17.34 30.12
N ALA A 59 11.71 16.67 30.14
CA ALA A 59 10.82 16.58 31.29
C ALA A 59 11.01 15.27 32.02
N ALA A 60 10.75 15.22 33.32
CA ALA A 60 10.79 13.98 34.09
C ALA A 60 9.66 13.05 33.61
N VAL A 61 10.00 12.00 32.84
CA VAL A 61 9.06 11.03 32.32
C VAL A 61 9.09 9.80 33.23
N GLN A 62 7.90 9.31 33.62
CA GLN A 62 7.80 8.12 34.44
C GLN A 62 8.21 6.89 33.63
N PRO A 63 8.90 5.91 34.26
CA PRO A 63 9.34 4.71 33.55
C PRO A 63 8.23 3.92 32.85
N GLU A 64 7.02 3.93 33.41
CA GLU A 64 5.87 3.26 32.81
C GLU A 64 5.46 3.91 31.48
N VAL A 65 5.51 5.24 31.41
CA VAL A 65 5.21 6.00 30.20
C VAL A 65 6.25 5.70 29.13
N MET A 66 7.53 5.64 29.51
CA MET A 66 8.61 5.28 28.60
C MET A 66 8.41 3.86 28.04
N ARG A 67 8.02 2.90 28.89
CA ARG A 67 7.76 1.52 28.47
C ARG A 67 6.64 1.46 27.44
N HIS A 68 5.53 2.16 27.70
CA HIS A 68 4.40 2.20 26.77
C HIS A 68 4.80 2.83 25.43
N HIS A 69 5.60 3.89 25.47
CA HIS A 69 6.10 4.52 24.25
C HIS A 69 6.94 3.56 23.43
N TYR A 70 7.89 2.86 24.03
CA TYR A 70 8.74 1.91 23.31
C TYR A 70 7.96 0.73 22.75
N GLN A 71 6.98 0.22 23.52
CA GLN A 71 6.11 -0.84 23.05
C GLN A 71 5.28 -0.38 21.84
N PHE A 72 4.72 0.82 21.92
CA PHE A 72 3.95 1.42 20.83
C PHE A 72 4.81 1.59 19.59
N MET A 73 6.00 2.14 19.72
CA MET A 73 6.91 2.33 18.59
C MET A 73 7.33 1.00 17.96
N GLY A 74 7.53 -0.04 18.79
CA GLY A 74 7.84 -1.38 18.28
C GLY A 74 6.70 -1.95 17.44
N ARG A 75 5.46 -1.78 17.87
CA ARG A 75 4.28 -2.21 17.09
C ARG A 75 4.14 -1.42 15.80
N LEU A 76 4.40 -0.13 15.86
CA LEU A 76 4.32 0.75 14.69
C LEU A 76 5.40 0.39 13.67
N ASP A 77 6.63 0.14 14.11
CA ASP A 77 7.73 -0.30 13.25
C ASP A 77 7.40 -1.64 12.59
N HIS A 78 6.79 -2.56 13.34
CA HIS A 78 6.33 -3.84 12.79
C HIS A 78 5.27 -3.63 11.70
N ALA A 79 4.29 -2.77 11.95
CA ALA A 79 3.24 -2.44 10.98
C ALA A 79 3.82 -1.81 9.72
N ILE A 80 4.80 -0.91 9.86
CA ILE A 80 5.51 -0.29 8.72
C ILE A 80 6.25 -1.36 7.92
N GLY A 81 6.90 -2.31 8.60
CA GLY A 81 7.59 -3.42 7.94
C GLY A 81 6.63 -4.27 7.11
N LEU A 82 5.47 -4.62 7.67
CA LEU A 82 4.44 -5.38 6.95
C LEU A 82 3.90 -4.59 5.75
N GLN A 83 3.67 -3.29 5.92
CA GLN A 83 3.16 -2.44 4.85
C GLN A 83 4.21 -2.25 3.75
N THR A 84 5.49 -2.16 4.11
CA THR A 84 6.59 -2.10 3.14
C THR A 84 6.62 -3.35 2.27
N GLN A 85 6.41 -4.52 2.88
CA GLN A 85 6.31 -5.77 2.13
C GLN A 85 5.10 -5.79 1.19
N ALA A 86 3.96 -5.25 1.65
CA ALA A 86 2.75 -5.16 0.84
C ALA A 86 2.96 -4.26 -0.38
N VAL A 87 3.63 -3.11 -0.22
CA VAL A 87 3.97 -2.20 -1.32
C VAL A 87 4.89 -2.90 -2.32
N SER A 88 5.92 -3.59 -1.84
CA SER A 88 6.83 -4.35 -2.69
C SER A 88 6.10 -5.43 -3.49
N GLY A 89 5.17 -6.14 -2.85
CA GLY A 89 4.33 -7.13 -3.51
C GLY A 89 3.45 -6.54 -4.61
N GLN A 90 2.87 -5.36 -4.38
CA GLN A 90 2.07 -4.67 -5.38
C GLN A 90 2.92 -4.19 -6.56
N ASP A 91 4.13 -3.68 -6.30
CA ASP A 91 5.06 -3.29 -7.36
C ASP A 91 5.40 -4.47 -8.27
N GLN A 92 5.65 -5.63 -7.71
CA GLN A 92 5.93 -6.84 -8.48
C GLN A 92 4.75 -7.26 -9.35
N ARG A 93 3.51 -7.09 -8.87
CA ARG A 93 2.31 -7.41 -9.63
C ARG A 93 2.05 -6.45 -10.79
N VAL A 94 2.42 -5.18 -10.64
CA VAL A 94 2.25 -4.17 -11.69
C VAL A 94 3.32 -4.33 -12.78
N HIS A 95 4.52 -4.72 -12.43
CA HIS A 95 5.62 -4.93 -13.35
C HIS A 95 5.70 -6.39 -13.80
#